data_c9c618aeb8d1182ee5a8319d9e8f5a6c
#
_entry.id   c9c618aeb8d1182ee5a8319d9e8f5a6c
#
_cell.length_a   1.000
_cell.length_b   1.000
_cell.length_c   1.000
_cell.angle_alpha   90.00
_cell.angle_beta   90.00
_cell.angle_gamma   90.00
#
_symmetry.space_group_name_H-M   'P 1'
#
loop_
_entity.id
_entity.type
_entity.pdbx_description
1 polymer ?
#
loop_
_entity_poly.entity_id
_entity_poly.type
_entity_poly.pdbx_seq_one_letter_code
_entity_poly.pdbx_strand_id
1 'polypeptide(L)'
;MVTVGKDEKGKPISKLLKPDAFFPTYNDAYNALVEYHKNPYDLDLALTMSELFAKWSEDHKKKLKNPESFRNMEMCWRYCSAIYSMRAMDVRPRHIKGCMEDGTCIVKGIERHTTPSLKLKIKSMFNVMFDYALEYEIVDKNYARTFNVSDEVIKENEDSQKDAHIPYTEEEMETLWNNIDRFPTIETILIQCYSGWRPQELGLIRLENVDLENGTFSGGMKTDAGIDRIVPIHSKILDLVKKKYDEAVELHS
;
A
#
# COMPACT_ATOMS: atom_id res chain seq x y z
N MET A 1 32.82 4.41 25.95
CA MET A 1 33.55 5.28 25.01
C MET A 1 34.22 4.39 23.99
N VAL A 2 34.06 4.70 22.73
CA VAL A 2 34.63 3.94 21.60
C VAL A 2 35.58 4.83 20.84
N THR A 3 36.72 4.28 20.45
CA THR A 3 37.69 4.99 19.62
C THR A 3 37.20 4.95 18.18
N VAL A 4 36.77 6.09 17.63
CA VAL A 4 36.23 6.24 16.27
C VAL A 4 37.29 6.67 15.26
N GLY A 5 38.53 6.91 15.68
CA GLY A 5 39.63 7.30 14.81
C GLY A 5 40.81 7.83 15.60
N LYS A 6 41.80 8.37 14.89
CA LYS A 6 42.92 9.11 15.49
C LYS A 6 42.95 10.53 14.95
N ASP A 7 43.29 11.49 15.78
CA ASP A 7 43.51 12.88 15.35
C ASP A 7 44.81 13.00 14.51
N GLU A 8 45.03 14.18 13.95
CA GLU A 8 46.27 14.50 13.17
C GLU A 8 47.57 14.29 13.97
N LYS A 9 47.49 14.19 15.27
CA LYS A 9 48.61 13.92 16.19
C LYS A 9 48.69 12.47 16.66
N GLY A 10 47.85 11.59 16.08
CA GLY A 10 47.83 10.16 16.38
C GLY A 10 47.13 9.78 17.67
N LYS A 11 46.49 10.72 18.39
CA LYS A 11 45.70 10.43 19.60
C LYS A 11 44.34 9.82 19.24
N PRO A 12 43.88 8.80 20.00
CA PRO A 12 42.57 8.21 19.75
C PRO A 12 41.44 9.20 20.02
N ILE A 13 40.58 9.42 19.06
CA ILE A 13 39.35 10.16 19.23
C ILE A 13 38.31 9.18 19.79
N SER A 14 37.87 9.43 21.02
CA SER A 14 36.89 8.61 21.69
C SER A 14 35.52 9.28 21.65
N LYS A 15 34.50 8.58 21.23
CA LYS A 15 33.10 9.04 21.20
C LYS A 15 32.28 8.23 22.19
N LEU A 16 31.40 8.91 22.94
CA LEU A 16 30.43 8.21 23.77
C LEU A 16 29.39 7.60 22.83
N LEU A 17 29.16 6.30 22.92
CA LEU A 17 28.07 5.66 22.20
C LEU A 17 26.74 6.20 22.73
N LYS A 18 26.01 6.79 21.86
CA LYS A 18 24.61 7.19 22.10
C LYS A 18 23.66 6.07 21.61
N PRO A 19 22.43 6.11 22.08
CA PRO A 19 21.80 7.00 23.08
C PRO A 19 21.82 6.41 24.47
N ASP A 20 22.16 5.17 24.62
CA ASP A 20 21.69 4.36 25.73
C ASP A 20 22.89 4.00 26.62
N ALA A 21 23.48 5.04 27.16
CA ALA A 21 24.50 4.87 28.17
C ALA A 21 23.96 4.29 29.49
N PHE A 22 22.65 4.18 29.62
CA PHE A 22 21.95 3.66 30.79
C PHE A 22 21.01 2.55 30.40
N PHE A 23 21.25 1.36 30.94
CA PHE A 23 20.41 0.19 30.76
C PHE A 23 19.66 -0.11 32.05
N PRO A 24 18.40 -0.59 31.99
CA PRO A 24 17.60 -0.90 33.18
C PRO A 24 18.22 -1.96 34.07
N THR A 25 18.97 -2.91 33.49
CA THR A 25 19.61 -4.00 34.22
C THR A 25 21.06 -4.18 33.78
N TYR A 26 21.86 -4.82 34.63
CA TYR A 26 23.23 -5.22 34.31
C TYR A 26 23.28 -6.16 33.10
N ASN A 27 22.32 -7.07 33.00
CA ASN A 27 22.26 -8.03 31.88
C ASN A 27 22.00 -7.34 30.55
N ASP A 28 21.15 -6.31 30.53
CA ASP A 28 20.92 -5.53 29.31
C ASP A 28 22.18 -4.80 28.87
N ALA A 29 22.89 -4.17 29.81
CA ALA A 29 24.17 -3.50 29.55
C ALA A 29 25.24 -4.50 29.06
N TYR A 30 25.30 -5.68 29.66
CA TYR A 30 26.25 -6.71 29.27
C TYR A 30 25.95 -7.26 27.86
N ASN A 31 24.69 -7.55 27.56
CA ASN A 31 24.28 -8.02 26.25
C ASN A 31 24.56 -6.99 25.16
N ALA A 32 24.27 -5.71 25.41
CA ALA A 32 24.59 -4.62 24.50
C ALA A 32 26.10 -4.49 24.25
N LEU A 33 26.92 -4.70 25.30
CA LEU A 33 28.39 -4.69 25.18
C LEU A 33 28.88 -5.89 24.33
N VAL A 34 28.32 -7.07 24.54
CA VAL A 34 28.68 -8.28 23.79
C VAL A 34 28.32 -8.12 22.31
N GLU A 35 27.12 -7.60 22.00
CA GLU A 35 26.71 -7.32 20.63
C GLU A 35 27.60 -6.26 19.96
N TYR A 36 27.93 -5.19 20.70
CA TYR A 36 28.87 -4.19 20.23
C TYR A 36 30.26 -4.76 19.88
N HIS A 37 30.78 -5.69 20.69
CA HIS A 37 32.07 -6.33 20.41
C HIS A 37 32.01 -7.30 19.22
N LYS A 38 30.84 -7.86 18.89
CA LYS A 38 30.67 -8.70 17.71
C LYS A 38 30.71 -7.88 16.41
N ASN A 39 30.12 -6.69 16.43
CA ASN A 39 30.11 -5.82 15.26
C ASN A 39 30.20 -4.32 15.66
N PRO A 40 31.43 -3.82 15.98
CA PRO A 40 31.62 -2.48 16.49
C PRO A 40 31.34 -1.36 15.47
N TYR A 41 31.13 -1.70 14.20
CA TYR A 41 30.91 -0.75 13.12
C TYR A 41 29.46 -0.66 12.67
N ASP A 42 28.62 -1.61 13.10
CA ASP A 42 27.22 -1.68 12.71
C ASP A 42 26.30 -1.25 13.85
N LEU A 43 26.07 0.05 13.93
CA LEU A 43 25.14 0.65 14.89
C LEU A 43 23.67 0.49 14.48
N ASP A 44 23.40 -0.03 13.26
CA ASP A 44 22.06 -0.21 12.73
C ASP A 44 21.37 -1.50 13.22
N LEU A 45 22.11 -2.41 13.87
CA LEU A 45 21.57 -3.65 14.46
C LEU A 45 20.51 -3.44 15.56
N ALA A 46 20.43 -2.24 16.12
CA ALA A 46 19.48 -1.91 17.18
C ALA A 46 18.24 -1.16 16.69
N LEU A 47 17.98 -1.13 15.37
CA LEU A 47 16.82 -0.43 14.81
C LEU A 47 15.53 -0.94 15.43
N THR A 48 14.72 0.01 15.89
CA THR A 48 13.33 -0.26 16.24
C THR A 48 12.49 -0.52 14.98
N MET A 49 11.33 -1.11 15.15
CA MET A 49 10.41 -1.33 14.03
C MET A 49 9.96 -0.01 13.38
N SER A 50 9.83 1.07 14.16
CA SER A 50 9.52 2.40 13.61
C SER A 50 10.65 2.94 12.74
N GLU A 51 11.89 2.79 13.16
CA GLU A 51 13.07 3.21 12.40
C GLU A 51 13.26 2.36 11.14
N LEU A 52 13.05 1.03 11.26
CA LEU A 52 13.05 0.14 10.11
C LEU A 52 11.98 0.53 9.10
N PHE A 53 10.74 0.78 9.56
CA PHE A 53 9.65 1.20 8.68
C PHE A 53 9.98 2.52 7.97
N ALA A 54 10.57 3.50 8.67
CA ALA A 54 10.97 4.78 8.08
C ALA A 54 12.03 4.59 6.98
N LYS A 55 13.13 3.87 7.28
CA LYS A 55 14.19 3.58 6.29
C LYS A 55 13.66 2.82 5.08
N TRP A 56 12.93 1.73 5.32
CA TRP A 56 12.31 0.94 4.25
C TRP A 56 11.33 1.76 3.40
N SER A 57 10.54 2.63 4.04
CA SER A 57 9.56 3.48 3.36
C SER A 57 10.21 4.40 2.33
N GLU A 58 11.31 5.03 2.68
CA GLU A 58 12.03 5.94 1.79
C GLU A 58 12.59 5.21 0.56
N ASP A 59 13.15 4.02 0.77
CA ASP A 59 13.71 3.22 -0.31
C ASP A 59 12.61 2.58 -1.18
N HIS A 60 11.58 2.05 -0.54
CA HIS A 60 10.47 1.40 -1.24
C HIS A 60 9.67 2.39 -2.10
N LYS A 61 9.42 3.61 -1.61
CA LYS A 61 8.74 4.67 -2.38
C LYS A 61 9.46 5.02 -3.68
N LYS A 62 10.79 4.99 -3.69
CA LYS A 62 11.60 5.26 -4.90
C LYS A 62 11.45 4.17 -5.97
N LYS A 63 11.17 2.93 -5.56
CA LYS A 63 11.01 1.77 -6.44
C LYS A 63 9.59 1.64 -7.01
N LEU A 64 8.61 2.37 -6.46
CA LEU A 64 7.22 2.28 -6.90
C LEU A 64 6.95 3.15 -8.13
N LYS A 65 6.32 2.58 -9.16
CA LYS A 65 5.83 3.32 -10.33
C LYS A 65 4.79 4.40 -9.94
N ASN A 66 3.96 4.12 -8.92
CA ASN A 66 2.95 5.04 -8.41
C ASN A 66 3.10 5.20 -6.89
N PRO A 67 3.48 6.39 -6.40
CA PRO A 67 3.62 6.69 -4.97
C PRO A 67 2.36 6.43 -4.14
N GLU A 68 1.16 6.59 -4.72
CA GLU A 68 -0.12 6.31 -4.06
C GLU A 68 -0.23 4.83 -3.61
N SER A 69 0.47 3.91 -4.28
CA SER A 69 0.51 2.50 -3.88
C SER A 69 1.08 2.30 -2.48
N PHE A 70 1.96 3.20 -2.03
CA PHE A 70 2.54 3.14 -0.70
C PHE A 70 1.53 3.50 0.41
N ARG A 71 0.50 4.27 0.10
CA ARG A 71 -0.55 4.66 1.06
C ARG A 71 -1.21 3.46 1.75
N ASN A 72 -1.34 2.34 1.03
CA ASN A 72 -1.84 1.11 1.62
C ASN A 72 -0.89 0.54 2.68
N MET A 73 0.43 0.66 2.49
CA MET A 73 1.44 0.22 3.45
C MET A 73 1.42 1.11 4.71
N GLU A 74 1.31 2.43 4.54
CA GLU A 74 1.15 3.37 5.66
C GLU A 74 -0.13 3.10 6.45
N MET A 75 -1.22 2.77 5.76
CA MET A 75 -2.47 2.37 6.42
C MET A 75 -2.27 1.10 7.25
N CYS A 76 -1.64 0.07 6.67
CA CYS A 76 -1.35 -1.18 7.38
C CYS A 76 -0.46 -0.95 8.61
N TRP A 77 0.56 -0.10 8.47
CA TRP A 77 1.50 0.22 9.54
C TRP A 77 0.79 0.80 10.76
N ARG A 78 -0.22 1.65 10.60
CA ARG A 78 -0.97 2.23 11.73
C ARG A 78 -1.57 1.19 12.69
N TYR A 79 -1.87 -0.02 12.22
CA TYR A 79 -2.38 -1.12 13.03
C TYR A 79 -1.29 -1.90 13.77
N CYS A 80 -0.02 -1.54 13.55
CA CYS A 80 1.13 -2.24 14.12
C CYS A 80 1.76 -1.49 15.31
N SER A 81 1.05 -0.56 15.93
CA SER A 81 1.57 0.32 16.99
C SER A 81 2.15 -0.45 18.19
N ALA A 82 1.64 -1.63 18.48
CA ALA A 82 2.12 -2.47 19.57
C ALA A 82 3.60 -2.90 19.46
N ILE A 83 4.16 -2.84 18.24
CA ILE A 83 5.56 -3.25 18.01
C ILE A 83 6.47 -2.10 17.59
N TYR A 84 6.02 -0.87 17.58
CA TYR A 84 6.80 0.29 17.10
C TYR A 84 8.15 0.44 17.78
N SER A 85 8.19 0.27 19.11
CA SER A 85 9.40 0.39 19.94
C SER A 85 10.21 -0.90 20.05
N MET A 86 9.72 -2.02 19.50
CA MET A 86 10.48 -3.27 19.49
C MET A 86 11.66 -3.18 18.55
N ARG A 87 12.78 -3.79 18.92
CA ARG A 87 13.91 -3.95 18.00
C ARG A 87 13.50 -4.91 16.87
N ALA A 88 13.86 -4.55 15.63
CA ALA A 88 13.50 -5.33 14.46
C ALA A 88 13.99 -6.79 14.55
N MET A 89 15.20 -7.00 15.08
CA MET A 89 15.80 -8.31 15.29
C MET A 89 15.05 -9.19 16.31
N ASP A 90 14.26 -8.60 17.22
CA ASP A 90 13.48 -9.33 18.24
C ASP A 90 12.08 -9.70 17.78
N VAL A 91 11.65 -9.20 16.64
CA VAL A 91 10.32 -9.51 16.10
C VAL A 91 10.24 -10.98 15.69
N ARG A 92 9.18 -11.65 16.08
CA ARG A 92 8.90 -13.06 15.82
C ARG A 92 7.50 -13.20 15.19
N PRO A 93 7.16 -14.35 14.59
CA PRO A 93 5.86 -14.57 13.95
C PRO A 93 4.67 -14.20 14.83
N ARG A 94 4.73 -14.47 16.13
CA ARG A 94 3.67 -14.13 17.09
C ARG A 94 3.37 -12.62 17.15
N HIS A 95 4.39 -11.77 17.02
CA HIS A 95 4.22 -10.31 17.07
C HIS A 95 3.54 -9.80 15.80
N ILE A 96 3.92 -10.35 14.64
CA ILE A 96 3.29 -10.03 13.36
C ILE A 96 1.83 -10.51 13.35
N LYS A 97 1.57 -11.74 13.84
CA LYS A 97 0.21 -12.26 14.00
C LYS A 97 -0.62 -11.39 14.96
N GLY A 98 -0.05 -10.93 16.08
CA GLY A 98 -0.71 -10.00 17.00
C GLY A 98 -1.14 -8.71 16.29
N CYS A 99 -0.29 -8.13 15.44
CA CYS A 99 -0.67 -6.97 14.61
C CYS A 99 -1.83 -7.29 13.64
N MET A 100 -1.88 -8.52 13.13
CA MET A 100 -2.94 -8.94 12.21
C MET A 100 -4.27 -9.21 12.93
N GLU A 101 -4.22 -9.78 14.12
CA GLU A 101 -5.39 -10.25 14.86
C GLU A 101 -5.96 -9.16 15.77
N ASP A 102 -5.09 -8.52 16.55
CA ASP A 102 -5.45 -7.57 17.60
C ASP A 102 -5.12 -6.11 17.25
N GLY A 103 -4.57 -5.86 16.06
CA GLY A 103 -4.17 -4.53 15.65
C GLY A 103 -5.36 -3.58 15.58
N THR A 104 -5.20 -2.39 16.19
CA THR A 104 -6.19 -1.32 16.15
C THR A 104 -5.56 0.00 15.73
N CYS A 105 -6.38 0.89 15.17
CA CYS A 105 -5.99 2.27 14.95
C CYS A 105 -7.18 3.21 15.16
N ILE A 106 -6.90 4.46 15.53
CA ILE A 106 -7.94 5.49 15.70
C ILE A 106 -8.03 6.32 14.41
N VAL A 107 -9.22 6.32 13.80
CA VAL A 107 -9.53 7.13 12.62
C VAL A 107 -10.72 8.03 12.93
N LYS A 108 -10.52 9.35 12.89
CA LYS A 108 -11.57 10.35 13.23
C LYS A 108 -12.21 10.11 14.61
N GLY A 109 -11.40 9.71 15.61
CA GLY A 109 -11.87 9.43 16.97
C GLY A 109 -12.57 8.08 17.14
N ILE A 110 -12.67 7.25 16.11
CA ILE A 110 -13.27 5.91 16.18
C ILE A 110 -12.16 4.87 16.11
N GLU A 111 -12.17 3.93 17.06
CA GLU A 111 -11.29 2.78 17.03
C GLU A 111 -11.71 1.81 15.91
N ARG A 112 -10.76 1.39 15.12
CA ARG A 112 -10.93 0.45 14.00
C ARG A 112 -10.08 -0.78 14.25
N HIS A 113 -10.66 -1.94 14.04
CA HIS A 113 -9.98 -3.24 14.09
C HIS A 113 -9.58 -3.71 12.70
N THR A 114 -8.70 -4.70 12.64
CA THR A 114 -8.30 -5.33 11.38
C THR A 114 -9.44 -6.11 10.75
N THR A 115 -9.61 -5.92 9.45
CA THR A 115 -10.52 -6.75 8.63
C THR A 115 -9.74 -7.89 7.96
N PRO A 116 -10.38 -8.96 7.46
CA PRO A 116 -9.68 -10.03 6.73
C PRO A 116 -8.78 -9.52 5.61
N SER A 117 -9.28 -8.60 4.79
CA SER A 117 -8.49 -7.95 3.72
C SER A 117 -7.28 -7.20 4.27
N LEU A 118 -7.42 -6.52 5.41
CA LEU A 118 -6.34 -5.77 6.03
C LEU A 118 -5.29 -6.71 6.64
N LYS A 119 -5.69 -7.85 7.24
CA LYS A 119 -4.76 -8.88 7.74
C LYS A 119 -3.84 -9.38 6.63
N LEU A 120 -4.38 -9.66 5.43
CA LEU A 120 -3.61 -10.05 4.26
C LEU A 120 -2.61 -8.97 3.82
N LYS A 121 -3.05 -7.72 3.82
CA LYS A 121 -2.19 -6.57 3.45
C LYS A 121 -1.09 -6.32 4.48
N ILE A 122 -1.38 -6.43 5.79
CA ILE A 122 -0.37 -6.34 6.86
C ILE A 122 0.68 -7.43 6.67
N LYS A 123 0.25 -8.68 6.43
CA LYS A 123 1.16 -9.79 6.15
C LYS A 123 2.06 -9.51 4.95
N SER A 124 1.49 -8.99 3.85
CA SER A 124 2.23 -8.62 2.65
C SER A 124 3.24 -7.50 2.91
N MET A 125 2.86 -6.47 3.67
CA MET A 125 3.75 -5.38 4.07
C MET A 125 4.95 -5.92 4.85
N PHE A 126 4.72 -6.78 5.86
CA PHE A 126 5.81 -7.39 6.63
C PHE A 126 6.71 -8.27 5.78
N ASN A 127 6.17 -9.02 4.81
CA ASN A 127 6.99 -9.82 3.91
C ASN A 127 8.03 -8.95 3.19
N VAL A 128 7.58 -7.83 2.59
CA VAL A 128 8.46 -6.95 1.80
C VAL A 128 9.41 -6.14 2.69
N MET A 129 8.93 -5.64 3.84
CA MET A 129 9.76 -4.89 4.78
C MET A 129 10.85 -5.77 5.42
N PHE A 130 10.54 -7.03 5.74
CA PHE A 130 11.53 -7.96 6.28
C PHE A 130 12.45 -8.55 5.20
N ASP A 131 12.05 -8.59 3.93
CA ASP A 131 12.98 -8.89 2.83
C ASP A 131 14.05 -7.78 2.73
N TYR A 132 13.63 -6.50 2.82
CA TYR A 132 14.55 -5.38 2.90
C TYR A 132 15.46 -5.49 4.14
N ALA A 133 14.90 -5.76 5.31
CA ALA A 133 15.68 -5.89 6.54
C ALA A 133 16.71 -7.03 6.46
N LEU A 134 16.39 -8.12 5.76
CA LEU A 134 17.30 -9.23 5.50
C LEU A 134 18.40 -8.85 4.49
N GLU A 135 18.04 -8.14 3.41
CA GLU A 135 18.99 -7.64 2.40
C GLU A 135 20.05 -6.71 3.01
N TYR A 136 19.64 -5.89 3.99
CA TYR A 136 20.53 -4.97 4.70
C TYR A 136 21.09 -5.53 6.02
N GLU A 137 20.99 -6.84 6.23
CA GLU A 137 21.55 -7.56 7.40
C GLU A 137 21.03 -7.05 8.77
N ILE A 138 19.90 -6.33 8.78
CA ILE A 138 19.26 -5.83 10.01
C ILE A 138 18.63 -6.98 10.80
N VAL A 139 18.22 -8.04 10.11
CA VAL A 139 17.68 -9.27 10.70
C VAL A 139 18.28 -10.49 10.03
N ASP A 140 18.43 -11.60 10.79
CA ASP A 140 18.99 -12.86 10.29
C ASP A 140 17.98 -13.67 9.45
N LYS A 141 16.70 -13.39 9.60
CA LYS A 141 15.63 -14.16 8.98
C LYS A 141 14.36 -13.32 8.76
N ASN A 142 13.75 -13.49 7.60
CA ASN A 142 12.42 -12.95 7.38
C ASN A 142 11.35 -13.81 8.06
N TYR A 143 11.01 -13.46 9.31
CA TYR A 143 10.00 -14.17 10.08
C TYR A 143 8.59 -14.02 9.52
N ALA A 144 8.32 -13.00 8.73
CA ALA A 144 7.03 -12.86 8.08
C ALA A 144 6.77 -13.97 7.04
N ARG A 145 7.80 -14.53 6.42
CA ARG A 145 7.67 -15.63 5.45
C ARG A 145 7.61 -17.02 6.08
N THR A 146 7.73 -17.14 7.40
CA THR A 146 7.76 -18.45 8.10
C THR A 146 6.37 -18.99 8.45
N PHE A 147 5.32 -18.26 8.18
CA PHE A 147 3.94 -18.68 8.41
C PHE A 147 3.02 -18.16 7.31
N ASN A 148 1.90 -18.83 7.11
CA ASN A 148 0.84 -18.39 6.21
C ASN A 148 -0.32 -17.77 7.00
N VAL A 149 -1.14 -16.97 6.31
CA VAL A 149 -2.44 -16.55 6.83
C VAL A 149 -3.34 -17.78 6.89
N SER A 150 -4.19 -17.87 7.90
CA SER A 150 -5.09 -19.01 8.04
C SER A 150 -6.11 -19.08 6.90
N ASP A 151 -6.50 -20.30 6.54
CA ASP A 151 -7.51 -20.52 5.48
C ASP A 151 -8.86 -19.87 5.83
N GLU A 152 -9.18 -19.75 7.11
CA GLU A 152 -10.38 -19.05 7.61
C GLU A 152 -10.38 -17.58 7.20
N VAL A 153 -9.26 -16.86 7.44
CA VAL A 153 -9.14 -15.44 7.06
C VAL A 153 -9.17 -15.28 5.55
N ILE A 154 -8.57 -16.20 4.80
CA ILE A 154 -8.61 -16.17 3.33
C ILE A 154 -10.06 -16.34 2.86
N LYS A 155 -10.77 -17.32 3.38
CA LYS A 155 -12.16 -17.60 3.04
C LYS A 155 -13.10 -16.44 3.43
N GLU A 156 -12.96 -15.89 4.63
CA GLU A 156 -13.73 -14.71 5.07
C GLU A 156 -13.50 -13.51 4.13
N ASN A 157 -12.26 -13.32 3.66
CA ASN A 157 -11.96 -12.25 2.70
C ASN A 157 -12.61 -12.52 1.34
N GLU A 158 -12.57 -13.74 0.85
CA GLU A 158 -13.22 -14.14 -0.40
C GLU A 158 -14.74 -13.96 -0.31
N ASP A 159 -15.35 -14.42 0.78
CA ASP A 159 -16.79 -14.30 1.00
C ASP A 159 -17.22 -12.83 1.09
N SER A 160 -16.44 -11.97 1.75
CA SER A 160 -16.72 -10.54 1.82
C SER A 160 -16.60 -9.81 0.47
N GLN A 161 -15.90 -10.39 -0.50
CA GLN A 161 -15.75 -9.84 -1.84
C GLN A 161 -16.81 -10.35 -2.83
N LYS A 162 -17.43 -11.48 -2.57
CA LYS A 162 -18.46 -12.04 -3.47
C LYS A 162 -19.62 -11.08 -3.68
N ASP A 163 -20.05 -10.39 -2.63
CA ASP A 163 -21.17 -9.45 -2.69
C ASP A 163 -20.77 -8.03 -3.14
N ALA A 164 -19.46 -7.75 -3.25
CA ALA A 164 -18.97 -6.41 -3.54
C ALA A 164 -18.94 -6.04 -5.03
N HIS A 165 -19.09 -7.02 -5.93
CA HIS A 165 -18.94 -6.85 -7.38
C HIS A 165 -20.05 -7.57 -8.17
N ILE A 166 -21.30 -7.40 -7.71
CA ILE A 166 -22.45 -7.95 -8.43
C ILE A 166 -22.72 -7.06 -9.66
N PRO A 167 -22.77 -7.62 -10.88
CA PRO A 167 -23.17 -6.86 -12.06
C PRO A 167 -24.63 -6.42 -11.95
N TYR A 168 -24.98 -5.33 -12.60
CA TYR A 168 -26.37 -4.93 -12.73
C TYR A 168 -27.19 -6.02 -13.41
N THR A 169 -28.37 -6.30 -12.88
CA THR A 169 -29.35 -7.19 -13.51
C THR A 169 -29.97 -6.51 -14.76
N GLU A 170 -30.65 -7.28 -15.60
CA GLU A 170 -31.35 -6.72 -16.74
C GLU A 170 -32.44 -5.72 -16.33
N GLU A 171 -33.17 -6.00 -15.26
CA GLU A 171 -34.21 -5.11 -14.70
C GLU A 171 -33.61 -3.80 -14.17
N GLU A 172 -32.45 -3.86 -13.51
CA GLU A 172 -31.74 -2.67 -13.05
C GLU A 172 -31.22 -1.84 -14.23
N MET A 173 -30.71 -2.49 -15.28
CA MET A 173 -30.30 -1.82 -16.51
C MET A 173 -31.48 -1.15 -17.22
N GLU A 174 -32.62 -1.79 -17.31
CA GLU A 174 -33.85 -1.18 -17.84
C GLU A 174 -34.29 0.03 -17.00
N THR A 175 -34.18 -0.09 -15.68
CA THR A 175 -34.48 1.01 -14.75
C THR A 175 -33.58 2.20 -15.01
N LEU A 176 -32.28 1.99 -15.24
CA LEU A 176 -31.34 3.06 -15.59
C LEU A 176 -31.75 3.75 -16.90
N TRP A 177 -32.04 2.97 -17.95
CA TRP A 177 -32.48 3.50 -19.25
C TRP A 177 -33.78 4.32 -19.15
N ASN A 178 -34.75 3.85 -18.39
CA ASN A 178 -36.05 4.50 -18.20
C ASN A 178 -35.96 5.80 -17.39
N ASN A 179 -34.86 6.03 -16.67
CA ASN A 179 -34.64 7.22 -15.83
C ASN A 179 -33.48 8.10 -16.31
N ILE A 180 -33.03 7.93 -17.54
CA ILE A 180 -31.85 8.61 -18.07
C ILE A 180 -31.96 10.14 -17.99
N ASP A 181 -33.13 10.69 -18.25
CA ASP A 181 -33.39 12.13 -18.25
C ASP A 181 -33.54 12.72 -16.83
N ARG A 182 -33.67 11.88 -15.81
CA ARG A 182 -33.89 12.34 -14.42
C ARG A 182 -32.59 12.71 -13.70
N PHE A 183 -31.50 12.04 -14.03
CA PHE A 183 -30.20 12.21 -13.36
C PHE A 183 -29.05 12.17 -14.37
N PRO A 184 -28.29 13.25 -14.54
CA PRO A 184 -27.17 13.31 -15.50
C PRO A 184 -26.10 12.23 -15.27
N THR A 185 -25.97 11.71 -14.04
CA THR A 185 -25.02 10.65 -13.69
C THR A 185 -25.37 9.28 -14.34
N ILE A 186 -26.64 9.05 -14.67
CA ILE A 186 -27.06 7.77 -15.29
C ILE A 186 -26.40 7.58 -16.65
N GLU A 187 -26.27 8.63 -17.45
CA GLU A 187 -25.57 8.58 -18.74
C GLU A 187 -24.14 8.06 -18.58
N THR A 188 -23.41 8.58 -17.58
CA THR A 188 -22.03 8.15 -17.28
C THR A 188 -21.98 6.70 -16.81
N ILE A 189 -22.93 6.27 -15.97
CA ILE A 189 -23.04 4.87 -15.51
C ILE A 189 -23.27 3.94 -16.70
N LEU A 190 -24.22 4.29 -17.59
CA LEU A 190 -24.50 3.49 -18.80
C LEU A 190 -23.27 3.41 -19.72
N ILE A 191 -22.60 4.54 -19.98
CA ILE A 191 -21.36 4.54 -20.77
C ILE A 191 -20.33 3.61 -20.13
N GLN A 192 -20.17 3.65 -18.81
CA GLN A 192 -19.23 2.78 -18.10
C GLN A 192 -19.61 1.30 -18.22
N CYS A 193 -20.90 0.95 -18.04
CA CYS A 193 -21.38 -0.42 -18.14
C CYS A 193 -21.14 -1.05 -19.52
N TYR A 194 -21.36 -0.28 -20.59
CA TYR A 194 -21.21 -0.77 -21.97
C TYR A 194 -19.79 -0.66 -22.53
N SER A 195 -18.90 0.11 -21.90
CA SER A 195 -17.51 0.27 -22.36
C SER A 195 -16.49 -0.54 -21.54
N GLY A 196 -16.84 -0.95 -20.32
CA GLY A 196 -15.93 -1.64 -19.43
C GLY A 196 -14.75 -0.79 -18.94
N TRP A 197 -14.82 0.53 -19.07
CA TRP A 197 -13.84 1.44 -18.49
C TRP A 197 -13.92 1.44 -16.97
N ARG A 198 -12.76 1.53 -16.29
CA ARG A 198 -12.78 1.83 -14.86
C ARG A 198 -13.26 3.27 -14.62
N PRO A 199 -13.96 3.58 -13.51
CA PRO A 199 -14.51 4.91 -13.27
C PRO A 199 -13.50 6.04 -13.46
N GLN A 200 -12.29 5.89 -12.95
CA GLN A 200 -11.23 6.87 -13.09
C GLN A 200 -10.71 6.97 -14.53
N GLU A 201 -10.60 5.86 -15.24
CA GLU A 201 -10.16 5.86 -16.65
C GLU A 201 -11.19 6.57 -17.54
N LEU A 202 -12.49 6.29 -17.34
CA LEU A 202 -13.56 6.97 -18.05
C LEU A 202 -13.56 8.48 -17.83
N GLY A 203 -13.41 8.90 -16.56
CA GLY A 203 -13.37 10.33 -16.20
C GLY A 203 -12.14 11.09 -16.71
N LEU A 204 -11.12 10.40 -17.22
CA LEU A 204 -9.89 10.99 -17.75
C LEU A 204 -9.76 10.85 -19.27
N ILE A 205 -10.76 10.31 -19.96
CA ILE A 205 -10.78 10.28 -21.43
C ILE A 205 -10.89 11.73 -21.93
N ARG A 206 -9.98 12.11 -22.81
CA ARG A 206 -9.95 13.42 -23.42
C ARG A 206 -10.71 13.42 -24.73
N LEU A 207 -11.11 14.60 -25.21
CA LEU A 207 -11.78 14.76 -26.50
C LEU A 207 -10.99 14.17 -27.67
N GLU A 208 -9.69 14.38 -27.68
CA GLU A 208 -8.76 13.82 -28.70
C GLU A 208 -8.70 12.29 -28.72
N ASN A 209 -9.15 11.64 -27.63
CA ASN A 209 -9.16 10.19 -27.49
C ASN A 209 -10.52 9.56 -27.83
N VAL A 210 -11.48 10.36 -28.31
CA VAL A 210 -12.80 9.89 -28.75
C VAL A 210 -12.90 10.02 -30.25
N ASP A 211 -12.92 8.91 -30.95
CA ASP A 211 -13.09 8.84 -32.40
C ASP A 211 -14.52 8.44 -32.72
N LEU A 212 -15.36 9.45 -32.99
CA LEU A 212 -16.78 9.25 -33.32
C LEU A 212 -16.98 8.70 -34.74
N GLU A 213 -16.00 8.88 -35.67
CA GLU A 213 -16.10 8.34 -37.03
C GLU A 213 -15.88 6.83 -37.03
N ASN A 214 -14.86 6.36 -36.32
CA ASN A 214 -14.57 4.93 -36.17
C ASN A 214 -15.30 4.30 -34.98
N GLY A 215 -16.01 5.07 -34.20
CA GLY A 215 -16.76 4.58 -33.03
C GLY A 215 -15.89 3.95 -31.96
N THR A 216 -14.78 4.62 -31.57
CA THR A 216 -13.83 4.11 -30.59
C THR A 216 -13.43 5.15 -29.54
N PHE A 217 -13.02 4.64 -28.38
CA PHE A 217 -12.29 5.42 -27.38
C PHE A 217 -10.85 4.90 -27.26
N SER A 218 -9.91 5.76 -26.94
CA SER A 218 -8.57 5.35 -26.52
C SER A 218 -8.23 5.87 -25.13
N GLY A 219 -7.44 5.12 -24.37
CA GLY A 219 -7.04 5.50 -23.02
C GLY A 219 -6.60 4.33 -22.16
N GLY A 220 -6.60 4.55 -20.83
CA GLY A 220 -6.18 3.56 -19.83
C GLY A 220 -4.94 3.99 -19.06
N MET A 221 -4.83 3.55 -17.79
CA MET A 221 -3.79 4.09 -16.88
C MET A 221 -3.10 3.04 -16.01
N LYS A 222 -3.72 1.90 -15.76
CA LYS A 222 -3.33 1.09 -14.59
C LYS A 222 -2.27 0.02 -14.86
N THR A 223 -2.21 -0.51 -16.07
CA THR A 223 -1.30 -1.60 -16.43
C THR A 223 -0.67 -1.33 -17.79
N ASP A 224 0.52 -1.86 -18.02
CA ASP A 224 1.21 -1.68 -19.30
C ASP A 224 0.36 -2.16 -20.50
N ALA A 225 -0.42 -3.22 -20.30
CA ALA A 225 -1.39 -3.73 -21.31
C ALA A 225 -2.69 -2.90 -21.39
N GLY A 226 -2.95 -2.03 -20.44
CA GLY A 226 -4.14 -1.19 -20.38
C GLY A 226 -3.92 0.24 -20.82
N ILE A 227 -2.65 0.66 -20.97
CA ILE A 227 -2.30 2.00 -21.45
C ILE A 227 -2.59 2.06 -22.96
N ASP A 228 -3.21 3.15 -23.38
CA ASP A 228 -3.57 3.43 -24.79
C ASP A 228 -4.42 2.34 -25.45
N ARG A 229 -5.17 1.57 -24.66
CA ARG A 229 -6.09 0.58 -25.22
C ARG A 229 -7.21 1.27 -25.99
N ILE A 230 -7.56 0.67 -27.13
CA ILE A 230 -8.69 1.11 -27.95
C ILE A 230 -9.92 0.25 -27.58
N VAL A 231 -11.02 0.91 -27.24
CA VAL A 231 -12.29 0.28 -26.86
C VAL A 231 -13.37 0.73 -27.85
N PRO A 232 -14.09 -0.17 -28.50
CA PRO A 232 -15.19 0.20 -29.38
C PRO A 232 -16.36 0.79 -28.57
N ILE A 233 -16.99 1.82 -29.11
CA ILE A 233 -18.21 2.39 -28.56
C ILE A 233 -19.39 1.47 -28.93
N HIS A 234 -20.02 0.90 -27.93
CA HIS A 234 -21.20 0.05 -28.15
C HIS A 234 -22.35 0.86 -28.73
N SER A 235 -23.09 0.31 -29.73
CA SER A 235 -24.15 1.02 -30.43
C SER A 235 -25.23 1.63 -29.53
N LYS A 236 -25.59 0.95 -28.42
CA LYS A 236 -26.57 1.45 -27.45
C LYS A 236 -26.17 2.75 -26.76
N ILE A 237 -24.90 3.05 -26.65
CA ILE A 237 -24.38 4.25 -25.93
C ILE A 237 -23.79 5.29 -26.88
N LEU A 238 -23.82 5.07 -28.19
CA LEU A 238 -23.20 5.98 -29.17
C LEU A 238 -23.76 7.40 -29.05
N ASP A 239 -25.05 7.53 -28.94
CA ASP A 239 -25.70 8.86 -28.83
C ASP A 239 -25.41 9.53 -27.49
N LEU A 240 -25.27 8.76 -26.42
CA LEU A 240 -24.83 9.30 -25.12
C LEU A 240 -23.39 9.82 -25.17
N VAL A 241 -22.52 9.08 -25.84
CA VAL A 241 -21.12 9.50 -26.01
C VAL A 241 -21.04 10.75 -26.88
N LYS A 242 -21.77 10.82 -28.00
CA LYS A 242 -21.85 12.02 -28.84
C LYS A 242 -22.31 13.23 -28.03
N LYS A 243 -23.41 13.08 -27.26
CA LYS A 243 -23.91 14.14 -26.39
C LYS A 243 -22.85 14.63 -25.41
N LYS A 244 -22.14 13.71 -24.73
CA LYS A 244 -21.07 14.07 -23.80
C LYS A 244 -19.85 14.71 -24.48
N TYR A 245 -19.55 14.28 -25.68
CA TYR A 245 -18.52 14.89 -26.52
C TYR A 245 -18.85 16.34 -26.87
N ASP A 246 -20.08 16.61 -27.35
CA ASP A 246 -20.55 17.93 -27.74
C ASP A 246 -20.59 18.88 -26.51
N GLU A 247 -21.13 18.39 -25.36
CA GLU A 247 -21.12 19.14 -24.09
C GLU A 247 -19.65 19.53 -23.69
N ALA A 248 -18.70 18.64 -23.86
CA ALA A 248 -17.30 18.91 -23.53
C ALA A 248 -16.63 19.88 -24.51
N VAL A 249 -16.98 19.84 -25.80
CA VAL A 249 -16.49 20.80 -26.81
C VAL A 249 -17.01 22.22 -26.48
N GLU A 250 -18.31 22.33 -26.11
CA GLU A 250 -18.89 23.63 -25.72
C GLU A 250 -18.23 24.23 -24.48
N LEU A 251 -17.82 23.39 -23.51
CA LEU A 251 -17.13 23.85 -22.29
C LEU A 251 -15.69 24.32 -22.55
N HIS A 252 -15.08 23.90 -23.67
CA HIS A 252 -13.69 24.24 -24.02
C HIS A 252 -13.57 25.32 -25.10
N SER A 253 -14.68 25.79 -25.65
CA SER A 253 -14.76 26.90 -26.61
C SER A 253 -14.95 28.24 -25.92
#